data_c86d3eabb27ab4ccb7206dee5c39abeb
#
_entry.id   c86d3eabb27ab4ccb7206dee5c39abeb
#
_cell.length_a   1.000
_cell.length_b   1.000
_cell.length_c   1.000
_cell.angle_alpha   90.00
_cell.angle_beta   90.00
_cell.angle_gamma   90.00
#
_symmetry.space_group_name_H-M   'P 1'
#
loop_
_entity.id
_entity.type
_entity.pdbx_description
1 polymer ?
#
loop_
_entity_poly.entity_id
_entity_poly.type
_entity_poly.pdbx_seq_one_letter_code
_entity_poly.pdbx_strand_id
1 'polypeptide(L)'
;MIKNGILLISILCLLSGCVAPERAIQGSIIDEQPIERLTFQSLTYAWDESSSVSDLNAISGNQSTLLLWVGASCRGCHDWTDMLREGIENGSLEGISVVSIHRYSAFEQTDDVLARYVGNDSEYPIKWPMMLPSEDVDVINLDSGLTSDSDLYDALLNPSTPTLQIYHADGSIVPIDHSYWASWEELQDISTDMGLLNSGGR
;
A
#
# COMPACT_ATOMS: atom_id res chain seq x y z
N MET A 1 70.68 -43.41 28.54
CA MET A 1 70.22 -42.18 29.16
C MET A 1 69.64 -41.24 28.05
N ILE A 2 68.51 -41.59 27.53
CA ILE A 2 67.75 -40.68 26.60
C ILE A 2 66.28 -41.15 26.67
N LYS A 3 65.51 -40.72 27.67
CA LYS A 3 64.11 -41.06 27.79
C LYS A 3 63.21 -39.93 28.37
N ASN A 4 63.80 -38.76 28.72
CA ASN A 4 63.02 -37.69 29.35
C ASN A 4 62.85 -36.40 28.50
N GLY A 5 63.18 -36.40 27.21
CA GLY A 5 63.11 -35.24 26.39
C GLY A 5 61.82 -35.08 25.56
N ILE A 6 61.02 -36.15 25.43
CA ILE A 6 59.85 -36.15 24.50
C ILE A 6 58.55 -35.74 25.23
N LEU A 7 58.51 -35.70 26.53
CA LEU A 7 57.28 -35.40 27.29
C LEU A 7 57.02 -33.90 27.47
N LEU A 8 58.00 -33.05 27.23
CA LEU A 8 57.86 -31.58 27.42
C LEU A 8 57.39 -30.79 26.24
N ILE A 9 57.44 -31.38 25.03
CA ILE A 9 56.99 -30.72 23.79
C ILE A 9 55.49 -30.88 23.53
N SER A 10 54.87 -31.94 24.13
CA SER A 10 53.42 -32.19 23.90
C SER A 10 52.47 -31.33 24.74
N ILE A 11 52.98 -30.61 25.74
CA ILE A 11 52.14 -29.77 26.62
C ILE A 11 52.02 -28.32 26.09
N LEU A 12 52.92 -27.90 25.20
CA LEU A 12 52.91 -26.51 24.70
C LEU A 12 51.92 -26.25 23.54
N CYS A 13 51.35 -27.31 22.95
CA CYS A 13 50.39 -27.15 21.82
C CYS A 13 48.92 -27.08 22.26
N LEU A 14 48.59 -27.15 23.54
CA LEU A 14 47.21 -27.12 24.02
C LEU A 14 46.72 -25.74 24.51
N LEU A 15 47.56 -24.70 24.39
CA LEU A 15 47.20 -23.34 24.80
C LEU A 15 47.02 -22.34 23.64
N SER A 16 47.01 -22.81 22.38
CA SER A 16 46.55 -21.98 21.29
C SER A 16 45.02 -21.95 21.28
N GLY A 17 44.46 -21.15 22.18
CA GLY A 17 43.06 -20.80 22.16
C GLY A 17 42.75 -20.21 20.77
N CYS A 18 41.86 -20.87 20.04
CA CYS A 18 41.24 -20.27 18.86
C CYS A 18 40.48 -19.02 19.31
N VAL A 19 41.11 -17.87 19.18
CA VAL A 19 40.36 -16.61 19.17
C VAL A 19 39.54 -16.66 17.89
N ALA A 20 38.27 -16.99 18.00
CA ALA A 20 37.34 -16.82 16.91
C ALA A 20 37.36 -15.32 16.52
N PRO A 21 37.54 -14.98 15.24
CA PRO A 21 37.41 -13.60 14.85
C PRO A 21 35.99 -13.16 15.21
N GLU A 22 35.93 -12.15 16.08
CA GLU A 22 34.70 -11.45 16.37
C GLU A 22 34.16 -10.97 14.99
N ARG A 23 33.11 -11.66 14.52
CA ARG A 23 32.40 -11.19 13.35
C ARG A 23 31.86 -9.82 13.75
N ALA A 24 32.54 -8.77 13.28
CA ALA A 24 31.93 -7.47 13.19
C ALA A 24 30.57 -7.71 12.50
N ILE A 25 29.50 -7.51 13.24
CA ILE A 25 28.16 -7.38 12.64
C ILE A 25 28.29 -6.12 11.79
N GLN A 26 28.68 -6.32 10.53
CA GLN A 26 28.45 -5.31 9.50
C GLN A 26 26.94 -5.16 9.50
N GLY A 27 26.45 -4.15 10.25
CA GLY A 27 25.10 -3.67 10.08
C GLY A 27 24.95 -3.41 8.59
N SER A 28 24.16 -4.23 7.92
CA SER A 28 23.67 -3.88 6.60
C SER A 28 23.03 -2.52 6.82
N ILE A 29 23.64 -1.48 6.28
CA ILE A 29 22.94 -0.24 5.97
C ILE A 29 21.88 -0.77 5.00
N ILE A 30 20.68 -0.97 5.50
CA ILE A 30 19.51 -1.06 4.63
C ILE A 30 19.52 0.32 4.00
N ASP A 31 19.91 0.37 2.73
CA ASP A 31 19.76 1.55 1.89
C ASP A 31 18.25 1.74 1.82
N GLU A 32 17.73 2.53 2.77
CA GLU A 32 16.32 2.86 2.83
C GLU A 32 16.08 3.73 1.60
N GLN A 33 15.60 3.10 0.54
CA GLN A 33 15.26 3.81 -0.69
C GLN A 33 14.35 4.97 -0.28
N PRO A 34 14.65 6.19 -0.71
CA PRO A 34 13.79 7.31 -0.38
C PRO A 34 12.38 7.01 -0.83
N ILE A 35 11.42 7.19 0.07
CA ILE A 35 10.00 6.99 -0.23
C ILE A 35 9.64 7.98 -1.34
N GLU A 36 9.31 7.47 -2.50
CA GLU A 36 8.88 8.30 -3.62
C GLU A 36 7.50 8.89 -3.33
N ARG A 37 7.33 10.16 -3.67
CA ARG A 37 6.05 10.87 -3.60
C ARG A 37 5.50 11.00 -5.00
N LEU A 38 4.41 10.31 -5.26
CA LEU A 38 3.93 10.05 -6.60
C LEU A 38 2.49 10.52 -6.79
N THR A 39 2.14 10.88 -8.01
CA THR A 39 0.75 11.11 -8.44
C THR A 39 0.58 10.69 -9.89
N PHE A 40 -0.65 10.57 -10.34
CA PHE A 40 -1.02 10.34 -11.74
C PHE A 40 -2.39 10.95 -12.04
N GLN A 41 -2.68 11.13 -13.32
CA GLN A 41 -3.98 11.63 -13.77
C GLN A 41 -4.73 10.52 -14.49
N SER A 42 -6.03 10.41 -14.22
CA SER A 42 -6.88 9.49 -14.98
C SER A 42 -8.32 9.98 -15.07
N LEU A 43 -9.09 9.35 -15.94
CA LEU A 43 -10.53 9.50 -15.95
C LEU A 43 -11.07 9.07 -14.59
N THR A 44 -11.84 9.94 -13.96
CA THR A 44 -12.36 9.76 -12.61
C THR A 44 -13.87 9.99 -12.62
N TYR A 45 -14.61 9.08 -12.03
CA TYR A 45 -16.04 9.18 -11.82
C TYR A 45 -16.35 9.51 -10.37
N ALA A 46 -17.27 10.45 -10.19
CA ALA A 46 -17.90 10.67 -8.89
C ALA A 46 -19.08 9.71 -8.70
N TRP A 47 -19.57 9.63 -7.47
CA TRP A 47 -20.71 8.76 -7.11
C TRP A 47 -22.01 9.12 -7.88
N ASP A 48 -22.14 10.34 -8.37
CA ASP A 48 -23.29 10.83 -9.16
C ASP A 48 -23.11 10.62 -10.67
N GLU A 49 -22.18 9.76 -11.07
CA GLU A 49 -21.82 9.41 -12.45
C GLU A 49 -21.17 10.57 -13.25
N SER A 50 -20.99 11.73 -12.66
CA SER A 50 -20.19 12.78 -13.29
C SER A 50 -18.72 12.35 -13.42
N SER A 51 -18.07 12.73 -14.51
CA SER A 51 -16.69 12.33 -14.77
C SER A 51 -15.82 13.49 -15.22
N SER A 52 -14.54 13.41 -14.86
CA SER A 52 -13.49 14.34 -15.28
C SER A 52 -12.13 13.65 -15.24
N VAL A 53 -11.15 14.20 -15.96
CA VAL A 53 -9.76 13.82 -15.71
C VAL A 53 -9.31 14.50 -14.43
N SER A 54 -8.85 13.72 -13.48
CA SER A 54 -8.43 14.20 -12.16
C SER A 54 -7.08 13.62 -11.77
N ASP A 55 -6.34 14.36 -10.97
CA ASP A 55 -5.05 13.99 -10.41
C ASP A 55 -5.25 13.38 -9.02
N LEU A 56 -4.57 12.26 -8.71
CA LEU A 56 -4.72 11.56 -7.43
C LEU A 56 -4.39 12.45 -6.24
N ASN A 57 -3.29 13.20 -6.32
CA ASN A 57 -2.88 14.10 -5.23
C ASN A 57 -3.89 15.24 -5.04
N ALA A 58 -4.47 15.75 -6.14
CA ALA A 58 -5.50 16.77 -6.08
C ALA A 58 -6.82 16.26 -5.47
N ILE A 59 -7.23 15.03 -5.78
CA ILE A 59 -8.45 14.40 -5.20
C ILE A 59 -8.25 14.12 -3.71
N SER A 60 -7.08 13.62 -3.34
CA SER A 60 -6.74 13.32 -1.93
C SER A 60 -6.69 14.59 -1.08
N GLY A 61 -6.45 15.75 -1.69
CA GLY A 61 -6.33 17.01 -0.99
C GLY A 61 -5.11 17.02 -0.05
N ASN A 62 -5.23 17.65 1.10
CA ASN A 62 -4.16 17.72 2.09
C ASN A 62 -4.37 16.73 3.25
N GLN A 63 -4.92 15.56 2.98
CA GLN A 63 -5.18 14.53 3.99
C GLN A 63 -4.79 13.14 3.50
N SER A 64 -4.56 12.24 4.45
CA SER A 64 -4.35 10.83 4.11
C SER A 64 -5.62 10.23 3.52
N THR A 65 -5.46 9.48 2.44
CA THR A 65 -6.57 8.89 1.66
C THR A 65 -6.35 7.38 1.56
N LEU A 66 -7.38 6.61 1.83
CA LEU A 66 -7.38 5.17 1.63
C LEU A 66 -7.58 4.88 0.13
N LEU A 67 -6.61 4.24 -0.48
CA LEU A 67 -6.73 3.70 -1.83
C LEU A 67 -7.26 2.28 -1.76
N LEU A 68 -8.33 1.99 -2.50
CA LEU A 68 -8.86 0.64 -2.68
C LEU A 68 -8.74 0.24 -4.15
N TRP A 69 -7.81 -0.68 -4.45
CA TRP A 69 -7.65 -1.24 -5.78
C TRP A 69 -8.71 -2.30 -6.05
N VAL A 70 -9.45 -2.14 -7.13
CA VAL A 70 -10.61 -2.97 -7.45
C VAL A 70 -10.56 -3.54 -8.85
N GLY A 71 -11.31 -4.63 -9.03
CA GLY A 71 -11.70 -5.19 -10.32
C GLY A 71 -13.20 -5.45 -10.34
N ALA A 72 -13.82 -5.43 -11.50
CA ALA A 72 -15.27 -5.67 -11.64
C ALA A 72 -15.71 -7.04 -11.15
N SER A 73 -14.85 -8.06 -11.29
CA SER A 73 -15.13 -9.44 -10.91
C SER A 73 -14.57 -9.84 -9.53
N CYS A 74 -13.97 -8.90 -8.80
CA CYS A 74 -13.28 -9.14 -7.54
C CYS A 74 -14.24 -9.16 -6.35
N ARG A 75 -14.57 -10.35 -5.84
CA ARG A 75 -15.52 -10.50 -4.71
C ARG A 75 -15.02 -9.85 -3.41
N GLY A 76 -13.73 -9.95 -3.10
CA GLY A 76 -13.15 -9.26 -1.95
C GLY A 76 -13.27 -7.74 -2.08
N CYS A 77 -13.14 -7.22 -3.31
CA CYS A 77 -13.35 -5.78 -3.55
C CYS A 77 -14.78 -5.35 -3.27
N HIS A 78 -15.77 -6.19 -3.63
CA HIS A 78 -17.18 -5.92 -3.34
C HIS A 78 -17.42 -5.85 -1.82
N ASP A 79 -16.85 -6.80 -1.09
CA ASP A 79 -16.96 -6.89 0.37
C ASP A 79 -16.33 -5.67 1.06
N TRP A 80 -15.10 -5.29 0.66
CA TRP A 80 -14.44 -4.07 1.14
C TRP A 80 -15.23 -2.80 0.80
N THR A 81 -15.81 -2.72 -0.41
CA THR A 81 -16.63 -1.58 -0.83
C THR A 81 -17.88 -1.44 0.02
N ASP A 82 -18.60 -2.53 0.26
CA ASP A 82 -19.81 -2.53 1.08
C ASP A 82 -19.52 -2.13 2.52
N MET A 83 -18.45 -2.67 3.12
CA MET A 83 -18.09 -2.38 4.50
C MET A 83 -17.61 -0.94 4.68
N LEU A 84 -16.80 -0.41 3.76
CA LEU A 84 -16.39 1.00 3.77
C LEU A 84 -17.61 1.93 3.63
N ARG A 85 -18.51 1.63 2.69
CA ARG A 85 -19.74 2.40 2.51
C ARG A 85 -20.59 2.40 3.79
N GLU A 86 -20.82 1.22 4.38
CA GLU A 86 -21.58 1.10 5.62
C GLU A 86 -20.94 1.91 6.76
N GLY A 87 -19.61 1.84 6.90
CA GLY A 87 -18.87 2.61 7.90
C GLY A 87 -18.96 4.12 7.71
N ILE A 88 -18.96 4.59 6.47
CA ILE A 88 -19.14 6.01 6.14
C ILE A 88 -20.58 6.45 6.42
N GLU A 89 -21.58 5.67 5.97
CA GLU A 89 -23.00 5.99 6.12
C GLU A 89 -23.47 5.96 7.58
N ASN A 90 -22.94 5.07 8.40
CA ASN A 90 -23.30 4.99 9.83
C ASN A 90 -22.43 5.89 10.73
N GLY A 91 -21.42 6.58 10.17
CA GLY A 91 -20.54 7.51 10.86
C GLY A 91 -19.40 6.85 11.66
N SER A 92 -19.23 5.52 11.60
CA SER A 92 -18.11 4.84 12.28
C SER A 92 -16.76 5.11 11.61
N LEU A 93 -16.77 5.55 10.35
CA LEU A 93 -15.61 5.99 9.57
C LEU A 93 -15.72 7.48 9.20
N GLU A 94 -16.20 8.30 10.14
CA GLU A 94 -16.31 9.75 9.92
C GLU A 94 -14.92 10.36 9.61
N GLY A 95 -14.85 11.12 8.53
CA GLY A 95 -13.62 11.81 8.09
C GLY A 95 -12.67 10.97 7.27
N ILE A 96 -12.97 9.68 7.00
CA ILE A 96 -12.15 8.89 6.08
C ILE A 96 -12.28 9.44 4.65
N SER A 97 -11.14 9.65 3.99
CA SER A 97 -11.07 9.87 2.56
C SER A 97 -10.78 8.55 1.86
N VAL A 98 -11.53 8.21 0.83
CA VAL A 98 -11.36 6.98 0.06
C VAL A 98 -11.30 7.33 -1.42
N VAL A 99 -10.45 6.62 -2.17
CA VAL A 99 -10.44 6.61 -3.64
C VAL A 99 -10.35 5.16 -4.09
N SER A 100 -11.28 4.71 -4.93
CA SER A 100 -11.13 3.43 -5.61
C SER A 100 -10.36 3.59 -6.91
N ILE A 101 -9.50 2.60 -7.22
CA ILE A 101 -8.69 2.60 -8.43
C ILE A 101 -8.88 1.28 -9.17
N HIS A 102 -9.29 1.35 -10.43
CA HIS A 102 -9.44 0.16 -11.26
C HIS A 102 -8.08 -0.40 -11.69
N ARG A 103 -7.86 -1.71 -11.47
CA ARG A 103 -6.58 -2.38 -11.70
C ARG A 103 -6.43 -3.00 -13.10
N TYR A 104 -7.51 -3.48 -13.69
CA TYR A 104 -7.45 -4.37 -14.85
C TYR A 104 -7.97 -3.76 -16.14
N SER A 105 -7.59 -2.51 -16.44
CA SER A 105 -8.06 -1.77 -17.62
C SER A 105 -7.80 -2.47 -18.96
N ALA A 106 -6.80 -3.36 -19.04
CA ALA A 106 -6.52 -4.16 -20.24
C ALA A 106 -7.49 -5.35 -20.42
N PHE A 107 -8.18 -5.79 -19.36
CA PHE A 107 -8.97 -7.03 -19.36
C PHE A 107 -10.45 -6.83 -19.05
N GLU A 108 -10.80 -5.77 -18.34
CA GLU A 108 -12.16 -5.46 -17.94
C GLU A 108 -12.66 -4.23 -18.69
N GLN A 109 -13.92 -4.26 -19.13
CA GLN A 109 -14.52 -3.10 -19.81
C GLN A 109 -14.90 -2.02 -18.80
N THR A 110 -14.71 -0.77 -19.15
CA THR A 110 -15.10 0.38 -18.31
C THR A 110 -16.56 0.28 -17.88
N ASP A 111 -17.47 -0.08 -18.79
CA ASP A 111 -18.91 -0.19 -18.50
C ASP A 111 -19.20 -1.23 -17.43
N ASP A 112 -18.46 -2.36 -17.41
CA ASP A 112 -18.60 -3.41 -16.37
C ASP A 112 -18.18 -2.88 -15.01
N VAL A 113 -17.10 -2.10 -14.95
CA VAL A 113 -16.61 -1.47 -13.70
C VAL A 113 -17.60 -0.42 -13.21
N LEU A 114 -18.11 0.43 -14.10
CA LEU A 114 -19.08 1.46 -13.76
C LEU A 114 -20.39 0.83 -13.24
N ALA A 115 -20.91 -0.19 -13.92
CA ALA A 115 -22.10 -0.91 -13.48
C ALA A 115 -21.94 -1.57 -12.10
N ARG A 116 -20.70 -1.92 -11.71
CA ARG A 116 -20.42 -2.49 -10.39
C ARG A 116 -20.41 -1.45 -9.27
N TYR A 117 -19.82 -0.28 -9.52
CA TYR A 117 -19.40 0.60 -8.44
C TYR A 117 -19.97 2.02 -8.51
N VAL A 118 -20.26 2.54 -9.71
CA VAL A 118 -20.60 3.96 -9.91
C VAL A 118 -22.10 4.14 -10.14
N GLY A 119 -22.68 5.12 -9.47
CA GLY A 119 -24.11 5.41 -9.53
C GLY A 119 -24.93 4.70 -8.44
N ASN A 120 -26.09 5.24 -8.15
CA ASN A 120 -26.97 4.72 -7.09
C ASN A 120 -27.59 3.35 -7.45
N ASP A 121 -27.68 3.03 -8.74
CA ASP A 121 -28.24 1.77 -9.23
C ASP A 121 -27.15 0.70 -9.48
N SER A 122 -25.89 1.00 -9.19
CA SER A 122 -24.80 0.04 -9.28
C SER A 122 -24.93 -1.07 -8.22
N GLU A 123 -24.28 -2.21 -8.46
CA GLU A 123 -24.42 -3.38 -7.61
C GLU A 123 -23.75 -3.17 -6.23
N TYR A 124 -22.60 -2.45 -6.21
CA TYR A 124 -21.84 -2.09 -4.99
C TYR A 124 -21.54 -0.60 -5.00
N PRO A 125 -22.56 0.28 -4.78
CA PRO A 125 -22.42 1.72 -4.99
C PRO A 125 -21.40 2.34 -4.04
N ILE A 126 -20.41 3.01 -4.62
CA ILE A 126 -19.45 3.82 -3.86
C ILE A 126 -20.02 5.21 -3.55
N LYS A 127 -19.45 5.87 -2.51
CA LYS A 127 -19.77 7.25 -2.14
C LYS A 127 -18.53 8.17 -2.24
N TRP A 128 -17.51 7.72 -2.95
CA TRP A 128 -16.22 8.37 -3.14
C TRP A 128 -15.78 8.30 -4.60
N PRO A 129 -14.71 8.99 -5.00
CA PRO A 129 -14.21 8.95 -6.38
C PRO A 129 -13.71 7.57 -6.80
N MET A 130 -13.92 7.23 -8.09
CA MET A 130 -13.39 6.05 -8.76
C MET A 130 -12.49 6.48 -9.92
N MET A 131 -11.22 6.15 -9.85
CA MET A 131 -10.24 6.39 -10.90
C MET A 131 -10.11 5.17 -11.82
N LEU A 132 -10.07 5.42 -13.13
CA LEU A 132 -9.93 4.40 -14.17
C LEU A 132 -8.67 4.68 -15.02
N PRO A 133 -7.48 4.47 -14.47
CA PRO A 133 -6.24 4.67 -15.22
C PRO A 133 -6.08 3.62 -16.32
N SER A 134 -5.49 4.02 -17.45
CA SER A 134 -4.90 3.07 -18.38
C SER A 134 -3.55 2.56 -17.85
N GLU A 135 -3.08 1.44 -18.38
CA GLU A 135 -1.79 0.87 -17.93
C GLU A 135 -0.58 1.74 -18.29
N ASP A 136 -0.73 2.57 -19.34
CA ASP A 136 0.30 3.46 -19.88
C ASP A 136 0.21 4.89 -19.35
N VAL A 137 -0.56 5.12 -18.27
CA VAL A 137 -0.66 6.46 -17.69
C VAL A 137 0.67 6.89 -17.08
N ASP A 138 1.06 8.14 -17.33
CA ASP A 138 2.26 8.73 -16.76
C ASP A 138 2.13 8.89 -15.24
N VAL A 139 3.10 8.38 -14.50
CA VAL A 139 3.27 8.63 -13.06
C VAL A 139 4.25 9.79 -12.88
N ILE A 140 3.86 10.77 -12.12
CA ILE A 140 4.63 11.98 -11.86
C ILE A 140 5.24 11.91 -10.46
N ASN A 141 6.54 12.09 -10.38
CA ASN A 141 7.24 12.29 -9.12
C ASN A 141 7.01 13.72 -8.63
N LEU A 142 6.39 13.87 -7.46
CA LEU A 142 6.00 15.17 -6.89
C LEU A 142 7.19 16.04 -6.47
N ASP A 143 8.34 15.44 -6.19
CA ASP A 143 9.54 16.17 -5.79
C ASP A 143 10.22 16.85 -6.98
N SER A 144 10.28 16.14 -8.10
CA SER A 144 10.94 16.63 -9.31
C SER A 144 9.99 17.28 -10.32
N GLY A 145 8.70 16.93 -10.25
CA GLY A 145 7.70 17.28 -11.27
C GLY A 145 7.89 16.56 -12.61
N LEU A 146 8.72 15.52 -12.65
CA LEU A 146 9.02 14.75 -13.84
C LEU A 146 8.25 13.43 -13.85
N THR A 147 8.03 12.88 -15.05
CA THR A 147 7.51 11.51 -15.20
C THR A 147 8.49 10.52 -14.59
N SER A 148 7.99 9.58 -13.81
CA SER A 148 8.74 8.45 -13.29
C SER A 148 9.12 7.50 -14.42
N ASP A 149 10.25 6.79 -14.28
CA ASP A 149 10.65 5.72 -15.20
C ASP A 149 9.86 4.42 -14.97
N SER A 150 9.11 4.33 -13.86
CA SER A 150 8.27 3.18 -13.52
C SER A 150 6.88 3.33 -14.13
N ASP A 151 6.30 2.23 -14.59
CA ASP A 151 4.87 2.21 -14.93
C ASP A 151 3.99 2.42 -13.68
N LEU A 152 2.68 2.64 -13.91
CA LEU A 152 1.73 2.91 -12.84
C LEU A 152 1.75 1.84 -11.75
N TYR A 153 1.79 0.58 -12.14
CA TYR A 153 1.65 -0.51 -11.19
C TYR A 153 2.92 -0.74 -10.38
N ASP A 154 4.08 -0.68 -11.03
CA ASP A 154 5.37 -0.77 -10.35
C ASP A 154 5.57 0.40 -9.38
N ALA A 155 5.23 1.61 -9.81
CA ALA A 155 5.29 2.82 -9.00
C ALA A 155 4.40 2.75 -7.74
N LEU A 156 3.25 2.05 -7.84
CA LEU A 156 2.29 1.86 -6.76
C LEU A 156 2.40 0.50 -6.07
N LEU A 157 3.60 -0.11 -6.09
CA LEU A 157 3.94 -1.35 -5.39
C LEU A 157 3.18 -2.58 -5.93
N ASN A 158 2.87 -2.58 -7.22
CA ASN A 158 2.23 -3.66 -7.96
C ASN A 158 0.97 -4.24 -7.28
N PRO A 159 -0.06 -3.42 -7.05
CA PRO A 159 -1.25 -3.83 -6.32
C PRO A 159 -2.01 -4.95 -7.03
N SER A 160 -2.46 -5.94 -6.29
CA SER A 160 -3.47 -6.91 -6.72
C SER A 160 -4.89 -6.41 -6.38
N THR A 161 -5.92 -7.28 -6.46
CA THR A 161 -7.28 -6.91 -6.03
C THR A 161 -7.89 -7.96 -5.09
N PRO A 162 -8.44 -7.54 -3.96
CA PRO A 162 -8.32 -6.19 -3.40
C PRO A 162 -6.90 -5.88 -2.94
N THR A 163 -6.48 -4.62 -2.97
CA THR A 163 -5.31 -4.09 -2.25
C THR A 163 -5.72 -2.76 -1.62
N LEU A 164 -5.33 -2.57 -0.37
CA LEU A 164 -5.49 -1.32 0.35
C LEU A 164 -4.13 -0.67 0.58
N GLN A 165 -4.08 0.65 0.40
CA GLN A 165 -2.88 1.46 0.62
C GLN A 165 -3.29 2.79 1.26
N ILE A 166 -2.42 3.39 2.05
CA ILE A 166 -2.58 4.77 2.49
C ILE A 166 -1.76 5.66 1.56
N TYR A 167 -2.43 6.57 0.89
CA TYR A 167 -1.83 7.69 0.19
C TYR A 167 -1.78 8.88 1.13
N HIS A 168 -0.60 9.24 1.57
CA HIS A 168 -0.42 10.35 2.50
C HIS A 168 -0.56 11.71 1.82
N ALA A 169 -0.83 12.75 2.60
CA ALA A 169 -0.97 14.13 2.11
C ALA A 169 0.26 14.66 1.37
N ASP A 170 1.44 14.07 1.60
CA ASP A 170 2.68 14.42 0.90
C ASP A 170 2.89 13.65 -0.41
N GLY A 171 2.02 12.70 -0.74
CA GLY A 171 2.10 11.87 -1.94
C GLY A 171 2.87 10.56 -1.76
N SER A 172 3.33 10.25 -0.56
CA SER A 172 3.92 8.95 -0.25
C SER A 172 2.85 7.88 -0.10
N ILE A 173 3.21 6.62 -0.41
CA ILE A 173 2.29 5.49 -0.42
C ILE A 173 2.80 4.41 0.52
N VAL A 174 1.91 3.92 1.39
CA VAL A 174 2.20 2.84 2.32
C VAL A 174 1.19 1.70 2.11
N PRO A 175 1.64 0.47 1.83
CA PRO A 175 0.75 -0.67 1.74
C PRO A 175 0.18 -1.02 3.11
N ILE A 176 -1.06 -1.52 3.12
CA ILE A 176 -1.74 -2.04 4.29
C ILE A 176 -1.76 -3.56 4.19
N ASP A 177 -1.33 -4.25 5.24
CA ASP A 177 -1.56 -5.69 5.36
C ASP A 177 -3.03 -5.92 5.74
N HIS A 178 -3.74 -6.69 4.92
CA HIS A 178 -5.17 -6.90 5.09
C HIS A 178 -5.61 -8.26 4.52
N SER A 179 -6.74 -8.75 4.99
CA SER A 179 -7.37 -9.96 4.48
C SER A 179 -8.07 -9.74 3.13
N TYR A 180 -8.27 -10.82 2.36
CA TYR A 180 -9.06 -10.76 1.13
C TYR A 180 -10.52 -10.33 1.40
N TRP A 181 -11.10 -10.76 2.52
CA TRP A 181 -12.44 -10.39 2.98
C TRP A 181 -12.35 -9.30 4.04
N ALA A 182 -13.19 -8.30 3.91
CA ALA A 182 -13.23 -7.17 4.84
C ALA A 182 -13.68 -7.61 6.25
N SER A 183 -13.17 -6.92 7.27
CA SER A 183 -13.63 -7.04 8.65
C SER A 183 -13.65 -5.68 9.35
N TRP A 184 -14.58 -5.52 10.31
CA TRP A 184 -14.65 -4.30 11.11
C TRP A 184 -13.39 -4.07 11.95
N GLU A 185 -12.73 -5.14 12.38
CA GLU A 185 -11.48 -5.06 13.15
C GLU A 185 -10.39 -4.42 12.29
N GLU A 186 -10.17 -4.93 11.07
CA GLU A 186 -9.20 -4.38 10.12
C GLU A 186 -9.52 -2.93 9.74
N LEU A 187 -10.81 -2.59 9.54
CA LEU A 187 -11.19 -1.21 9.25
C LEU A 187 -10.91 -0.25 10.40
N GLN A 188 -11.07 -0.68 11.66
CA GLN A 188 -10.72 0.12 12.82
C GLN A 188 -9.21 0.32 12.93
N ASP A 189 -8.42 -0.71 12.64
CA ASP A 189 -6.96 -0.61 12.62
C ASP A 189 -6.50 0.36 11.54
N ILE A 190 -7.03 0.24 10.31
CA ILE A 190 -6.76 1.16 9.20
C ILE A 190 -7.12 2.61 9.57
N SER A 191 -8.28 2.82 10.17
CA SER A 191 -8.70 4.16 10.61
C SER A 191 -7.77 4.75 11.67
N THR A 192 -7.21 3.90 12.53
CA THR A 192 -6.22 4.29 13.53
C THR A 192 -4.89 4.66 12.88
N ASP A 193 -4.43 3.88 11.92
CA ASP A 193 -3.19 4.13 11.17
C ASP A 193 -3.29 5.41 10.33
N MET A 194 -4.48 5.73 9.82
CA MET A 194 -4.75 7.01 9.15
C MET A 194 -4.88 8.20 10.12
N GLY A 195 -4.83 7.97 11.44
CA GLY A 195 -4.95 9.00 12.47
C GLY A 195 -6.36 9.54 12.69
N LEU A 196 -7.39 8.84 12.19
CA LEU A 196 -8.80 9.26 12.30
C LEU A 196 -9.43 8.87 13.63
N LEU A 197 -9.04 7.74 14.20
CA LEU A 197 -9.45 7.33 15.54
C LEU A 197 -8.33 7.68 16.52
N ASN A 198 -8.66 8.48 17.53
CA ASN A 198 -7.73 8.70 18.63
C ASN A 198 -7.45 7.35 19.29
N SER A 199 -6.19 6.96 19.39
CA SER A 199 -5.70 5.80 20.15
C SER A 199 -5.93 5.97 21.68
N GLY A 200 -6.99 6.66 22.07
CA GLY A 200 -7.37 7.06 23.41
C GLY A 200 -8.43 6.16 24.01
N GLY A 201 -7.99 5.17 24.78
CA GLY A 201 -8.86 4.57 25.79
C GLY A 201 -8.81 3.04 25.85
N ARG A 202 -7.69 2.51 26.30
CA ARG A 202 -7.71 1.25 27.07
C ARG A 202 -7.39 1.54 28.52
#